data_cd86f47f67ee7403934b5ac11432625a
#
_entry.id   cd86f47f67ee7403934b5ac11432625a
#
_cell.length_a   1.000
_cell.length_b   1.000
_cell.length_c   1.000
_cell.angle_alpha   90.00
_cell.angle_beta   90.00
_cell.angle_gamma   90.00
#
_symmetry.space_group_name_H-M   'P 1'
#
loop_
_entity.id
_entity.type
_entity.pdbx_description
1 polymer ?
#
loop_
_entity_poly.entity_id
_entity_poly.type
_entity_poly.pdbx_seq_one_letter_code
_entity_poly.pdbx_strand_id
1 'polypeptide(L)'
;MSISLKKSGMLKLGLSLVAMTVAASVQAKTLVYCSEGSPEGFNPQLFTSGTTYDASSVPIYNRLVEFKTGTTEVIPGLAEKWEVSPDGKTYTFHLRQGVKWQDNKDFKPTRDLNADDVVFSFDRQKNTNNPYHKVSGGSYEYFEGMGLPDLISEVKKVDDNTVQFVLTRPEAPFLADLAMDFASILSKEYADNMLKAGTPEKVDLNPIGTGPFQLLQ
;
A
#
# COMPACT_ATOMS: atom_id res chain seq x y z
N MET A 1 -51.11 -53.11 -58.29
CA MET A 1 -49.89 -52.33 -58.66
C MET A 1 -49.55 -51.47 -57.44
N SER A 2 -48.64 -51.98 -56.62
CA SER A 2 -48.35 -51.41 -55.34
C SER A 2 -46.88 -50.92 -55.36
N ILE A 3 -46.66 -49.64 -55.17
CA ILE A 3 -45.34 -49.03 -55.17
C ILE A 3 -44.94 -48.79 -53.72
N SER A 4 -43.91 -49.55 -53.32
CA SER A 4 -43.28 -49.42 -51.97
C SER A 4 -42.30 -48.26 -51.99
N LEU A 5 -42.48 -47.25 -51.10
CA LEU A 5 -41.54 -46.19 -50.84
C LEU A 5 -40.52 -46.61 -49.76
N LYS A 6 -39.28 -46.73 -50.15
CA LYS A 6 -38.14 -46.89 -49.22
C LYS A 6 -37.90 -45.65 -48.42
N LYS A 7 -37.82 -45.79 -47.10
CA LYS A 7 -37.42 -44.74 -46.17
C LYS A 7 -35.93 -44.41 -46.40
N SER A 8 -35.63 -43.17 -46.77
CA SER A 8 -34.29 -42.59 -46.82
C SER A 8 -33.83 -42.20 -45.39
N GLY A 9 -32.70 -42.71 -44.99
CA GLY A 9 -32.13 -42.39 -43.71
C GLY A 9 -31.59 -40.94 -43.64
N MET A 10 -32.04 -40.20 -42.69
CA MET A 10 -31.52 -38.88 -42.39
C MET A 10 -30.13 -39.00 -41.75
N LEU A 11 -29.12 -38.60 -42.51
CA LEU A 11 -27.77 -38.41 -42.05
C LEU A 11 -27.72 -37.20 -41.13
N LYS A 12 -27.56 -37.44 -39.84
CA LYS A 12 -27.37 -36.37 -38.85
C LYS A 12 -25.92 -35.85 -38.99
N LEU A 13 -25.76 -34.74 -39.64
CA LEU A 13 -24.53 -33.99 -39.70
C LEU A 13 -24.35 -33.29 -38.34
N GLY A 14 -23.54 -33.87 -37.47
CA GLY A 14 -23.12 -33.24 -36.23
C GLY A 14 -22.15 -32.09 -36.50
N LEU A 15 -22.66 -30.87 -36.36
CA LEU A 15 -21.84 -29.66 -36.40
C LEU A 15 -21.05 -29.56 -35.09
N SER A 16 -19.83 -30.07 -35.05
CA SER A 16 -18.91 -29.84 -33.94
C SER A 16 -18.44 -28.39 -33.96
N LEU A 17 -19.02 -27.58 -33.11
CA LEU A 17 -18.57 -26.21 -32.86
C LEU A 17 -17.28 -26.30 -32.03
N VAL A 18 -16.14 -26.26 -32.68
CA VAL A 18 -14.83 -26.10 -32.02
C VAL A 18 -14.77 -24.66 -31.55
N ALA A 19 -15.08 -24.45 -30.27
CA ALA A 19 -14.81 -23.18 -29.59
C ALA A 19 -13.29 -23.02 -29.49
N MET A 20 -12.65 -22.33 -30.42
CA MET A 20 -11.31 -21.82 -30.28
C MET A 20 -11.33 -20.75 -29.19
N THR A 21 -11.00 -21.14 -27.95
CA THR A 21 -10.61 -20.19 -26.91
C THR A 21 -9.28 -19.59 -27.34
N VAL A 22 -9.34 -18.40 -27.94
CA VAL A 22 -8.15 -17.55 -28.08
C VAL A 22 -7.77 -17.13 -26.68
N ALA A 23 -6.84 -17.87 -26.08
CA ALA A 23 -6.14 -17.40 -24.91
C ALA A 23 -5.32 -16.18 -25.36
N ALA A 24 -5.87 -14.99 -25.20
CA ALA A 24 -5.11 -13.76 -25.31
C ALA A 24 -4.04 -13.83 -24.22
N SER A 25 -2.82 -14.24 -24.59
CA SER A 25 -1.66 -14.09 -23.74
C SER A 25 -1.49 -12.59 -23.50
N VAL A 26 -1.92 -12.13 -22.33
CA VAL A 26 -1.59 -10.79 -21.84
C VAL A 26 -0.08 -10.79 -21.63
N GLN A 27 0.67 -10.47 -22.69
CA GLN A 27 2.09 -10.20 -22.53
C GLN A 27 2.20 -8.91 -21.73
N ALA A 28 2.59 -9.04 -20.46
CA ALA A 28 2.97 -7.91 -19.66
C ALA A 28 4.14 -7.21 -20.38
N LYS A 29 3.90 -5.98 -20.85
CA LYS A 29 4.95 -5.18 -21.49
C LYS A 29 5.85 -4.63 -20.39
N THR A 30 7.16 -4.77 -20.56
CA THR A 30 8.14 -4.12 -19.72
C THR A 30 8.06 -2.60 -19.92
N LEU A 31 7.83 -1.85 -18.86
CA LEU A 31 8.00 -0.40 -18.84
C LEU A 31 9.43 -0.12 -18.36
N VAL A 32 10.18 0.62 -19.17
CA VAL A 32 11.48 1.15 -18.79
C VAL A 32 11.28 2.61 -18.38
N TYR A 33 11.48 2.90 -17.09
CA TYR A 33 11.42 4.24 -16.55
C TYR A 33 12.85 4.77 -16.35
N CYS A 34 13.15 5.91 -16.94
CA CYS A 34 14.43 6.61 -16.78
C CYS A 34 14.22 7.79 -15.84
N SER A 35 14.89 7.76 -14.70
CA SER A 35 14.91 8.86 -13.73
C SER A 35 16.16 9.70 -13.91
N GLU A 36 16.15 10.92 -13.38
CA GLU A 36 17.30 11.84 -13.36
C GLU A 36 18.45 11.38 -12.44
N GLY A 37 18.18 10.42 -11.54
CA GLY A 37 19.16 9.87 -10.61
C GLY A 37 18.69 8.53 -10.03
N SER A 38 19.57 7.89 -9.26
CA SER A 38 19.25 6.69 -8.50
C SER A 38 18.50 7.05 -7.21
N PRO A 39 17.57 6.20 -6.73
CA PRO A 39 16.98 6.38 -5.42
C PRO A 39 18.02 6.23 -4.32
N GLU A 40 17.92 7.00 -3.26
CA GLU A 40 18.78 6.87 -2.06
C GLU A 40 18.45 5.62 -1.25
N GLY A 41 17.21 5.15 -1.35
CA GLY A 41 16.68 3.94 -0.73
C GLY A 41 15.23 3.70 -1.13
N PHE A 42 14.58 2.76 -0.43
CA PHE A 42 13.21 2.36 -0.76
C PHE A 42 12.20 2.60 0.37
N ASN A 43 12.60 3.25 1.46
CA ASN A 43 11.67 3.65 2.50
C ASN A 43 11.41 5.17 2.44
N PRO A 44 10.22 5.62 1.98
CA PRO A 44 9.89 7.03 1.81
C PRO A 44 9.77 7.80 3.13
N GLN A 45 9.81 7.13 4.28
CA GLN A 45 9.85 7.79 5.59
C GLN A 45 11.22 8.40 5.91
N LEU A 46 12.30 7.86 5.30
CA LEU A 46 13.69 8.18 5.64
C LEU A 46 14.36 9.15 4.66
N PHE A 47 13.79 9.35 3.49
CA PHE A 47 14.41 10.12 2.41
C PHE A 47 13.46 11.20 1.90
N THR A 48 14.02 12.22 1.24
CA THR A 48 13.26 13.38 0.75
C THR A 48 13.38 13.60 -0.76
N SER A 49 14.17 12.77 -1.46
CA SER A 49 14.40 12.93 -2.90
C SER A 49 13.22 12.40 -3.74
N GLY A 50 12.88 13.13 -4.79
CA GLY A 50 11.85 12.73 -5.75
C GLY A 50 12.14 11.38 -6.39
N THR A 51 13.42 11.07 -6.67
CA THR A 51 13.85 9.78 -7.23
C THR A 51 13.56 8.59 -6.31
N THR A 52 13.66 8.79 -4.98
CA THR A 52 13.26 7.78 -3.99
C THR A 52 11.74 7.60 -3.99
N TYR A 53 10.97 8.68 -4.07
CA TYR A 53 9.50 8.60 -4.09
C TYR A 53 8.99 7.91 -5.34
N ASP A 54 9.53 8.26 -6.51
CA ASP A 54 9.18 7.60 -7.78
C ASP A 54 9.49 6.09 -7.76
N ALA A 55 10.54 5.68 -7.04
CA ALA A 55 10.93 4.28 -6.93
C ALA A 55 10.21 3.51 -5.81
N SER A 56 9.62 4.19 -4.83
CA SER A 56 9.09 3.54 -3.61
C SER A 56 7.65 3.94 -3.28
N SER A 57 7.40 5.16 -2.84
CA SER A 57 6.09 5.56 -2.28
C SER A 57 4.97 5.48 -3.31
N VAL A 58 5.27 5.77 -4.57
CA VAL A 58 4.29 5.74 -5.66
C VAL A 58 4.01 4.31 -6.12
N PRO A 59 5.03 3.47 -6.43
CA PRO A 59 4.78 2.13 -6.97
C PRO A 59 4.57 1.04 -5.90
N ILE A 60 5.22 1.13 -4.73
CA ILE A 60 5.30 0.03 -3.76
C ILE A 60 4.34 0.22 -2.60
N TYR A 61 4.20 1.44 -2.10
CA TYR A 61 3.42 1.73 -0.90
C TYR A 61 2.09 2.42 -1.21
N ASN A 62 1.23 2.47 -0.19
CA ASN A 62 0.07 3.35 -0.16
C ASN A 62 0.00 4.08 1.18
N ARG A 63 -0.81 5.15 1.21
CA ARG A 63 -1.08 6.01 2.37
C ARG A 63 -2.55 5.90 2.78
N LEU A 64 -2.89 6.42 3.93
CA LEU A 64 -4.29 6.46 4.37
C LEU A 64 -5.17 7.24 3.40
N VAL A 65 -4.63 8.37 2.95
CA VAL A 65 -5.24 9.25 1.96
C VAL A 65 -4.20 9.59 0.89
N GLU A 66 -4.65 10.01 -0.27
CA GLU A 66 -3.81 10.28 -1.42
C GLU A 66 -4.15 11.66 -2.01
N PHE A 67 -3.23 12.28 -2.72
CA PHE A 67 -3.57 13.39 -3.58
C PHE A 67 -4.16 12.86 -4.90
N LYS A 68 -5.28 13.44 -5.32
CA LYS A 68 -5.80 13.22 -6.66
C LYS A 68 -4.78 13.73 -7.69
N THR A 69 -4.43 12.88 -8.63
CA THR A 69 -3.38 13.15 -9.63
C THR A 69 -3.51 14.54 -10.24
N GLY A 70 -2.42 15.31 -10.15
CA GLY A 70 -2.32 16.66 -10.70
C GLY A 70 -3.06 17.75 -9.91
N THR A 71 -3.51 17.45 -8.69
CA THR A 71 -4.20 18.42 -7.82
C THR A 71 -3.73 18.30 -6.38
N THR A 72 -4.20 19.22 -5.51
CA THR A 72 -4.02 19.16 -4.05
C THR A 72 -5.26 18.62 -3.32
N GLU A 73 -6.24 18.08 -4.07
CA GLU A 73 -7.43 17.45 -3.51
C GLU A 73 -7.07 16.14 -2.84
N VAL A 74 -7.42 16.00 -1.56
CA VAL A 74 -7.22 14.77 -0.79
C VAL A 74 -8.37 13.81 -1.05
N ILE A 75 -8.04 12.59 -1.45
CA ILE A 75 -8.98 11.50 -1.75
C ILE A 75 -8.67 10.26 -0.91
N PRO A 76 -9.63 9.31 -0.78
CA PRO A 76 -9.42 8.05 -0.11
C PRO A 76 -8.28 7.23 -0.72
N GLY A 77 -7.37 6.73 0.15
CA GLY A 77 -6.33 5.75 -0.15
C GLY A 77 -6.62 4.41 0.53
N LEU A 78 -5.80 4.00 1.51
CA LEU A 78 -6.05 2.83 2.36
C LEU A 78 -7.25 3.03 3.29
N ALA A 79 -7.58 4.26 3.66
CA ALA A 79 -8.84 4.58 4.30
C ALA A 79 -9.92 4.81 3.24
N GLU A 80 -11.09 4.19 3.41
CA GLU A 80 -12.26 4.43 2.54
C GLU A 80 -12.96 5.75 2.90
N LYS A 81 -12.90 6.13 4.16
CA LYS A 81 -13.48 7.34 4.72
C LYS A 81 -12.81 7.72 6.02
N TRP A 82 -13.03 8.95 6.43
CA TRP A 82 -12.61 9.45 7.74
C TRP A 82 -13.62 10.43 8.31
N GLU A 83 -13.54 10.63 9.60
CA GLU A 83 -14.35 11.57 10.38
C GLU A 83 -13.42 12.45 11.19
N VAL A 84 -13.81 13.72 11.34
CA VAL A 84 -13.07 14.69 12.14
C VAL A 84 -13.99 15.14 13.28
N SER A 85 -13.47 15.12 14.49
CA SER A 85 -14.24 15.61 15.66
C SER A 85 -14.55 17.11 15.54
N PRO A 86 -15.62 17.60 16.21
CA PRO A 86 -16.02 19.01 16.11
C PRO A 86 -14.94 20.01 16.56
N ASP A 87 -14.03 19.59 17.43
CA ASP A 87 -12.91 20.39 17.89
C ASP A 87 -11.68 20.34 16.94
N GLY A 88 -11.77 19.56 15.85
CA GLY A 88 -10.72 19.41 14.85
C GLY A 88 -9.47 18.68 15.32
N LYS A 89 -9.53 17.97 16.44
CA LYS A 89 -8.35 17.31 17.04
C LYS A 89 -8.30 15.80 16.87
N THR A 90 -9.42 15.14 16.60
CA THR A 90 -9.46 13.69 16.45
C THR A 90 -9.89 13.34 15.03
N TYR A 91 -9.04 12.57 14.34
CA TYR A 91 -9.29 12.04 13.01
C TYR A 91 -9.46 10.53 13.13
N THR A 92 -10.63 10.03 12.78
CA THR A 92 -10.94 8.59 12.78
C THR A 92 -10.99 8.08 11.34
N PHE A 93 -10.07 7.18 11.00
CA PHE A 93 -9.98 6.58 9.67
C PHE A 93 -10.53 5.16 9.68
N HIS A 94 -11.39 4.84 8.71
CA HIS A 94 -11.92 3.50 8.48
C HIS A 94 -11.14 2.87 7.32
N LEU A 95 -10.41 1.81 7.61
CA LEU A 95 -9.52 1.15 6.66
C LEU A 95 -10.27 0.24 5.70
N ARG A 96 -9.80 0.16 4.46
CA ARG A 96 -10.26 -0.85 3.49
C ARG A 96 -9.94 -2.23 4.02
N GLN A 97 -10.89 -3.14 3.87
CA GLN A 97 -10.69 -4.55 4.21
C GLN A 97 -10.12 -5.33 3.03
N GLY A 98 -9.41 -6.42 3.32
CA GLY A 98 -8.89 -7.31 2.27
C GLY A 98 -7.69 -6.77 1.50
N VAL A 99 -7.04 -5.70 1.98
CA VAL A 99 -5.82 -5.15 1.37
C VAL A 99 -4.66 -6.09 1.65
N LYS A 100 -4.10 -6.66 0.58
CA LYS A 100 -3.01 -7.64 0.66
C LYS A 100 -1.65 -6.98 0.69
N TRP A 101 -0.77 -7.53 1.49
CA TRP A 101 0.66 -7.24 1.45
C TRP A 101 1.33 -8.03 0.33
N GLN A 102 2.36 -7.44 -0.26
CA GLN A 102 3.30 -8.15 -1.12
C GLN A 102 4.08 -9.18 -0.31
N ASP A 103 4.63 -10.18 -0.98
CA ASP A 103 5.58 -11.13 -0.39
C ASP A 103 6.96 -10.98 -1.02
N ASN A 104 7.99 -11.52 -0.37
CA ASN A 104 9.31 -11.66 -0.96
C ASN A 104 9.94 -12.99 -0.49
N LYS A 105 11.22 -13.20 -0.82
CA LYS A 105 11.95 -14.44 -0.42
C LYS A 105 12.09 -14.61 1.09
N ASP A 106 12.10 -13.51 1.84
CA ASP A 106 12.33 -13.50 3.29
C ASP A 106 11.02 -13.48 4.10
N PHE A 107 9.88 -13.14 3.43
CA PHE A 107 8.61 -12.92 4.12
C PHE A 107 7.39 -13.31 3.28
N LYS A 108 6.46 -14.00 3.94
CA LYS A 108 5.12 -14.27 3.42
C LYS A 108 4.08 -13.77 4.42
N PRO A 109 3.23 -12.82 4.02
CA PRO A 109 2.19 -12.28 4.89
C PRO A 109 1.24 -13.37 5.36
N THR A 110 0.86 -13.34 6.63
CA THR A 110 -0.15 -14.24 7.21
C THR A 110 -1.49 -13.55 7.43
N ARG A 111 -1.53 -12.23 7.29
CA ARG A 111 -2.73 -11.40 7.42
C ARG A 111 -2.76 -10.26 6.41
N ASP A 112 -3.93 -9.68 6.25
CA ASP A 112 -4.14 -8.45 5.49
C ASP A 112 -3.67 -7.23 6.30
N LEU A 113 -3.59 -6.06 5.63
CA LEU A 113 -3.36 -4.78 6.27
C LEU A 113 -4.43 -4.50 7.33
N ASN A 114 -4.02 -4.00 8.47
CA ASN A 114 -4.91 -3.57 9.55
C ASN A 114 -4.38 -2.34 10.30
N ALA A 115 -5.08 -1.91 11.35
CA ALA A 115 -4.73 -0.73 12.12
C ALA A 115 -3.37 -0.83 12.83
N ASP A 116 -2.87 -2.04 13.14
CA ASP A 116 -1.54 -2.20 13.75
C ASP A 116 -0.42 -1.71 12.84
N ASP A 117 -0.60 -1.86 11.51
CA ASP A 117 0.38 -1.40 10.51
C ASP A 117 0.44 0.13 10.46
N VAL A 118 -0.71 0.79 10.55
CA VAL A 118 -0.80 2.24 10.61
C VAL A 118 -0.13 2.77 11.89
N VAL A 119 -0.51 2.21 13.05
CA VAL A 119 0.10 2.59 14.34
C VAL A 119 1.61 2.42 14.29
N PHE A 120 2.10 1.29 13.82
CA PHE A 120 3.54 1.02 13.68
C PHE A 120 4.25 2.04 12.80
N SER A 121 3.67 2.40 11.66
CA SER A 121 4.28 3.31 10.68
C SER A 121 4.51 4.71 11.22
N PHE A 122 3.60 5.20 12.07
CA PHE A 122 3.73 6.50 12.70
C PHE A 122 4.50 6.43 14.04
N ASP A 123 4.35 5.36 14.81
CA ASP A 123 5.13 5.15 16.05
C ASP A 123 6.63 5.04 15.75
N ARG A 124 7.01 4.38 14.65
CA ARG A 124 8.40 4.33 14.18
C ARG A 124 8.98 5.73 14.01
N GLN A 125 8.24 6.66 13.41
CA GLN A 125 8.72 8.02 13.15
C GLN A 125 8.72 8.88 14.43
N LYS A 126 7.74 8.70 15.30
CA LYS A 126 7.50 9.55 16.47
C LYS A 126 8.27 9.10 17.72
N ASN A 127 8.27 7.79 17.99
CA ASN A 127 8.70 7.24 19.28
C ASN A 127 10.16 6.78 19.23
N THR A 128 11.04 7.54 19.86
CA THR A 128 12.49 7.24 19.95
C THR A 128 12.81 5.92 20.65
N ASN A 129 11.85 5.34 21.39
CA ASN A 129 11.97 4.02 22.02
C ASN A 129 11.49 2.89 21.11
N ASN A 130 10.88 3.18 19.96
CA ASN A 130 10.51 2.16 19.00
C ASN A 130 11.78 1.50 18.46
N PRO A 131 11.90 0.15 18.46
CA PRO A 131 13.13 -0.53 18.02
C PRO A 131 13.51 -0.22 16.58
N TYR A 132 12.55 0.23 15.77
CA TYR A 132 12.74 0.63 14.38
C TYR A 132 13.12 2.10 14.21
N HIS A 133 12.98 2.93 15.23
CA HIS A 133 13.19 4.38 15.09
C HIS A 133 14.58 4.73 14.53
N LYS A 134 15.61 4.02 14.95
CA LYS A 134 17.01 4.24 14.53
C LYS A 134 17.51 3.29 13.43
N VAL A 135 16.66 2.39 12.96
CA VAL A 135 17.03 1.48 11.87
C VAL A 135 17.19 2.29 10.59
N SER A 136 18.31 2.05 9.88
CA SER A 136 18.68 2.73 8.63
C SER A 136 18.83 4.26 8.72
N GLY A 137 19.04 4.81 9.94
CA GLY A 137 19.37 6.22 10.12
C GLY A 137 18.61 6.89 11.28
N GLY A 138 17.28 6.88 11.26
CA GLY A 138 16.44 7.44 12.34
C GLY A 138 16.29 8.96 12.30
N SER A 139 16.39 9.56 11.11
CA SER A 139 15.98 10.93 10.80
C SER A 139 14.74 10.86 9.92
N TYR A 140 13.73 11.65 10.24
CA TYR A 140 12.43 11.68 9.57
C TYR A 140 12.11 13.12 9.16
N GLU A 141 12.90 13.64 8.19
CA GLU A 141 12.97 15.07 7.87
C GLU A 141 11.60 15.72 7.59
N TYR A 142 10.73 15.08 6.81
CA TYR A 142 9.39 15.64 6.56
C TYR A 142 8.51 15.57 7.79
N PHE A 143 8.48 14.43 8.48
CA PHE A 143 7.66 14.24 9.68
C PHE A 143 8.05 15.22 10.79
N GLU A 144 9.35 15.39 11.00
CA GLU A 144 9.92 16.33 11.99
C GLU A 144 9.75 17.79 11.54
N GLY A 145 10.07 18.09 10.27
CA GLY A 145 10.01 19.42 9.70
C GLY A 145 8.61 20.04 9.68
N MET A 146 7.56 19.22 9.61
CA MET A 146 6.16 19.63 9.72
C MET A 146 5.68 19.74 11.17
N GLY A 147 6.55 19.45 12.15
CA GLY A 147 6.21 19.50 13.57
C GLY A 147 5.22 18.40 14.01
N LEU A 148 5.11 17.31 13.24
CA LEU A 148 4.18 16.21 13.53
C LEU A 148 4.49 15.47 14.84
N PRO A 149 5.77 15.34 15.29
CA PRO A 149 6.08 14.75 16.60
C PRO A 149 5.35 15.45 17.77
N ASP A 150 5.24 16.77 17.72
CA ASP A 150 4.58 17.58 18.75
C ASP A 150 3.07 17.74 18.49
N LEU A 151 2.67 17.71 17.21
CA LEU A 151 1.28 17.83 16.80
C LEU A 151 0.47 16.57 17.12
N ILE A 152 0.98 15.40 16.74
CA ILE A 152 0.31 14.13 16.97
C ILE A 152 0.54 13.71 18.42
N SER A 153 -0.48 13.80 19.26
CA SER A 153 -0.44 13.30 20.64
C SER A 153 -0.38 11.79 20.65
N GLU A 154 -1.27 11.14 19.88
CA GLU A 154 -1.44 9.69 19.87
C GLU A 154 -1.91 9.20 18.50
N VAL A 155 -1.40 8.04 18.08
CA VAL A 155 -2.00 7.23 17.01
C VAL A 155 -2.41 5.90 17.64
N LYS A 156 -3.70 5.61 17.65
CA LYS A 156 -4.22 4.43 18.33
C LYS A 156 -5.13 3.58 17.46
N LYS A 157 -5.02 2.30 17.65
CA LYS A 157 -5.94 1.32 17.14
C LYS A 157 -7.25 1.37 17.95
N VAL A 158 -8.38 1.53 17.27
CA VAL A 158 -9.71 1.38 17.86
C VAL A 158 -10.17 -0.06 17.72
N ASP A 159 -10.05 -0.60 16.51
CA ASP A 159 -10.25 -2.00 16.16
C ASP A 159 -9.34 -2.35 14.95
N ASP A 160 -9.46 -3.54 14.38
CA ASP A 160 -8.59 -3.98 13.28
C ASP A 160 -8.72 -3.11 12.02
N ASN A 161 -9.85 -2.46 11.82
CA ASN A 161 -10.13 -1.65 10.64
C ASN A 161 -10.34 -0.17 10.94
N THR A 162 -10.08 0.27 12.18
CA THR A 162 -10.29 1.66 12.60
C THR A 162 -9.09 2.17 13.38
N VAL A 163 -8.54 3.28 12.92
CA VAL A 163 -7.43 3.97 13.59
C VAL A 163 -7.80 5.42 13.88
N GLN A 164 -7.34 5.94 15.00
CA GLN A 164 -7.51 7.35 15.36
C GLN A 164 -6.16 8.05 15.53
N PHE A 165 -6.09 9.26 14.97
CA PHE A 165 -5.06 10.24 15.28
C PHE A 165 -5.63 11.28 16.21
N VAL A 166 -4.98 11.49 17.35
CA VAL A 166 -5.32 12.53 18.30
C VAL A 166 -4.27 13.61 18.23
N LEU A 167 -4.68 14.85 17.98
CA LEU A 167 -3.80 16.00 17.85
C LEU A 167 -3.82 16.84 19.12
N THR A 168 -2.71 17.51 19.41
CA THR A 168 -2.59 18.46 20.54
C THR A 168 -3.38 19.75 20.27
N ARG A 169 -3.53 20.14 19.00
CA ARG A 169 -4.31 21.30 18.53
C ARG A 169 -4.97 20.96 17.18
N PRO A 170 -6.02 21.70 16.78
CA PRO A 170 -6.53 21.61 15.42
C PRO A 170 -5.44 22.00 14.40
N GLU A 171 -5.36 21.25 13.30
CA GLU A 171 -4.39 21.51 12.22
C GLU A 171 -5.06 21.33 10.86
N ALA A 172 -5.25 22.44 10.14
CA ALA A 172 -5.98 22.41 8.87
C ALA A 172 -5.30 21.57 7.77
N PRO A 173 -3.96 21.59 7.58
CA PRO A 173 -3.28 20.80 6.56
C PRO A 173 -3.09 19.32 6.92
N PHE A 174 -3.45 18.86 8.11
CA PHE A 174 -3.14 17.52 8.62
C PHE A 174 -3.54 16.39 7.65
N LEU A 175 -4.69 16.46 6.97
CA LEU A 175 -5.07 15.47 5.96
C LEU A 175 -4.15 15.51 4.73
N ALA A 176 -3.70 16.68 4.34
CA ALA A 176 -2.75 16.82 3.24
C ALA A 176 -1.37 16.28 3.63
N ASP A 177 -0.94 16.50 4.87
CA ASP A 177 0.30 15.93 5.39
C ASP A 177 0.26 14.39 5.34
N LEU A 178 -0.88 13.77 5.67
CA LEU A 178 -1.07 12.31 5.58
C LEU A 178 -1.14 11.77 4.13
N ALA A 179 -1.30 12.63 3.13
CA ALA A 179 -1.23 12.26 1.72
C ALA A 179 0.20 12.33 1.15
N MET A 180 1.17 12.85 1.91
CA MET A 180 2.56 12.95 1.48
C MET A 180 3.31 11.62 1.61
N ASP A 181 4.40 11.49 0.88
CA ASP A 181 5.16 10.25 0.71
C ASP A 181 5.67 9.64 2.02
N PHE A 182 6.11 10.45 2.96
CA PHE A 182 6.57 10.00 4.28
C PHE A 182 5.48 9.30 5.11
N ALA A 183 4.19 9.53 4.80
CA ALA A 183 3.07 8.90 5.48
C ALA A 183 2.72 7.50 4.92
N SER A 184 3.61 6.91 4.11
CA SER A 184 3.48 5.55 3.60
C SER A 184 3.36 4.52 4.72
N ILE A 185 2.44 3.56 4.54
CA ILE A 185 2.17 2.52 5.55
C ILE A 185 3.06 1.32 5.32
N LEU A 186 3.74 0.89 6.38
CA LEU A 186 4.67 -0.24 6.44
C LEU A 186 4.02 -1.43 7.12
N SER A 187 4.42 -2.65 6.74
CA SER A 187 3.94 -3.87 7.37
C SER A 187 4.59 -4.09 8.74
N LYS A 188 3.78 -4.02 9.81
CA LYS A 188 4.23 -4.36 11.16
C LYS A 188 4.64 -5.83 11.27
N GLU A 189 3.90 -6.74 10.63
CA GLU A 189 4.21 -8.16 10.65
C GLU A 189 5.59 -8.44 10.02
N TYR A 190 5.88 -7.81 8.88
CA TYR A 190 7.21 -7.90 8.26
C TYR A 190 8.31 -7.35 9.16
N ALA A 191 8.07 -6.19 9.75
CA ALA A 191 8.99 -5.59 10.70
C ALA A 191 9.24 -6.52 11.89
N ASP A 192 8.21 -7.02 12.56
CA ASP A 192 8.34 -7.95 13.68
C ASP A 192 9.17 -9.19 13.32
N ASN A 193 8.98 -9.74 12.11
CA ASN A 193 9.71 -10.90 11.62
C ASN A 193 11.19 -10.59 11.35
N MET A 194 11.49 -9.46 10.72
CA MET A 194 12.87 -9.04 10.46
C MET A 194 13.63 -8.69 11.74
N LEU A 195 12.95 -8.09 12.71
CA LEU A 195 13.53 -7.83 14.03
C LEU A 195 13.90 -9.13 14.76
N LYS A 196 12.99 -10.12 14.75
CA LYS A 196 13.24 -11.45 15.34
C LYS A 196 14.37 -12.20 14.61
N ALA A 197 14.50 -12.00 13.30
CA ALA A 197 15.57 -12.59 12.50
C ALA A 197 16.92 -11.88 12.67
N GLY A 198 16.98 -10.75 13.39
CA GLY A 198 18.19 -9.96 13.56
C GLY A 198 18.63 -9.17 12.32
N THR A 199 17.71 -8.92 11.41
CA THR A 199 17.93 -8.21 10.14
C THR A 199 16.89 -7.09 9.92
N PRO A 200 16.71 -6.16 10.88
CA PRO A 200 15.66 -5.16 10.84
C PRO A 200 15.78 -4.21 9.63
N GLU A 201 17.00 -3.95 9.13
CA GLU A 201 17.26 -3.12 7.97
C GLU A 201 16.62 -3.63 6.68
N LYS A 202 16.25 -4.91 6.61
CA LYS A 202 15.55 -5.47 5.44
C LYS A 202 14.21 -4.84 5.18
N VAL A 203 13.54 -4.30 6.20
CA VAL A 203 12.28 -3.56 6.02
C VAL A 203 12.48 -2.37 5.09
N ASP A 204 13.65 -1.74 5.14
CA ASP A 204 13.98 -0.56 4.36
C ASP A 204 14.69 -0.90 3.02
N LEU A 205 15.46 -2.00 3.00
CA LEU A 205 16.23 -2.42 1.82
C LEU A 205 15.44 -3.33 0.88
N ASN A 206 14.52 -4.12 1.42
CA ASN A 206 13.70 -5.09 0.69
C ASN A 206 12.21 -4.79 0.95
N PRO A 207 11.67 -3.69 0.43
CA PRO A 207 10.37 -3.17 0.82
C PRO A 207 9.24 -4.17 0.52
N ILE A 208 8.27 -4.19 1.42
CA ILE A 208 6.99 -4.85 1.29
C ILE A 208 5.92 -3.76 1.39
N GLY A 209 5.12 -3.62 0.37
CA GLY A 209 4.04 -2.65 0.29
C GLY A 209 2.70 -3.27 -0.07
N THR A 210 1.74 -2.41 -0.28
CA THR A 210 0.38 -2.73 -0.77
C THR A 210 0.14 -2.17 -2.17
N GLY A 211 1.15 -1.52 -2.75
CA GLY A 211 1.10 -0.88 -4.07
C GLY A 211 1.09 -1.88 -5.22
N PRO A 212 0.91 -1.39 -6.45
CA PRO A 212 0.77 -2.23 -7.65
C PRO A 212 2.07 -2.86 -8.14
N PHE A 213 3.23 -2.42 -7.66
CA PHE A 213 4.54 -2.93 -8.06
C PHE A 213 5.34 -3.45 -6.87
N GLN A 214 6.16 -4.44 -7.13
CA GLN A 214 7.03 -5.09 -6.15
C GLN A 214 8.49 -4.95 -6.57
N LEU A 215 9.39 -4.71 -5.60
CA LEU A 215 10.82 -4.76 -5.86
C LEU A 215 11.25 -6.22 -6.06
N LEU A 216 11.78 -6.53 -7.24
CA LEU A 216 12.41 -7.81 -7.55
C LEU A 216 13.93 -7.68 -7.32
N GLN A 217 14.49 -8.63 -6.59
CA GLN A 217 15.93 -8.74 -6.31
C GLN A 217 16.57 -9.81 -7.18
#